data_1c416056279f0f3ffae68de0b9d38d29
#
_entry.id   1c416056279f0f3ffae68de0b9d38d29
#
_cell.length_a   1.000
_cell.length_b   1.000
_cell.length_c   1.000
_cell.angle_alpha   90.00
_cell.angle_beta   90.00
_cell.angle_gamma   90.00
#
_symmetry.space_group_name_H-M   'P 1'
#
loop_
_entity.id
_entity.type
_entity.pdbx_description
1 polymer ?
#
loop_
_entity_poly.entity_id
_entity_poly.type
_entity_poly.pdbx_seq_one_letter_code
_entity_poly.pdbx_strand_id
1 'polypeptide(L)'
;MPAMSKNYPFLLTTMFLIVTLVSFINLWKHRQLALIEKLNIEKKLAESETIMKRQELDFLKSQLHPHFLFNSLNTLYSLALTKAKETPEIILKLSGLLDYILYQIDQPTVSLKKEIDHISTYIDLEKTRFEDTLEVEFKVALDNEDYEIAP
;
A
#
# COMPACT_ATOMS: atom_id res chain seq x y z
N MET A 1 -28.68 4.56 -81.45
CA MET A 1 -28.41 4.67 -80.04
C MET A 1 -27.82 3.39 -79.46
N PRO A 2 -26.51 3.13 -79.52
CA PRO A 2 -25.88 2.07 -78.73
C PRO A 2 -24.54 2.41 -78.09
N ALA A 3 -24.23 3.67 -77.83
CA ALA A 3 -22.94 4.04 -77.22
C ALA A 3 -22.90 4.11 -75.69
N MET A 4 -24.06 4.13 -74.99
CA MET A 4 -24.13 4.24 -73.53
C MET A 4 -23.88 2.92 -72.75
N SER A 5 -24.11 1.79 -73.37
CA SER A 5 -24.05 0.47 -72.66
C SER A 5 -22.61 -0.04 -72.45
N LYS A 6 -21.61 0.42 -73.22
CA LYS A 6 -20.24 -0.09 -73.13
C LYS A 6 -19.44 0.42 -71.88
N ASN A 7 -19.80 1.56 -71.34
CA ASN A 7 -19.06 2.15 -70.22
C ASN A 7 -19.66 1.79 -68.83
N TYR A 8 -20.84 1.16 -68.79
CA TYR A 8 -21.50 0.83 -67.54
C TYR A 8 -20.71 -0.13 -66.63
N PRO A 9 -20.12 -1.25 -67.11
CA PRO A 9 -19.32 -2.13 -66.29
C PRO A 9 -18.05 -1.44 -65.78
N PHE A 10 -17.44 -0.57 -66.54
CA PHE A 10 -16.28 0.19 -66.08
C PHE A 10 -16.61 1.19 -64.95
N LEU A 11 -17.73 1.88 -65.04
CA LEU A 11 -18.21 2.76 -63.96
C LEU A 11 -18.55 1.97 -62.69
N LEU A 12 -19.17 0.82 -62.79
CA LEU A 12 -19.50 -0.03 -61.65
C LEU A 12 -18.23 -0.57 -60.96
N THR A 13 -17.23 -1.01 -61.72
CA THR A 13 -15.94 -1.49 -61.14
C THR A 13 -15.15 -0.39 -60.46
N THR A 14 -15.11 0.82 -61.05
CA THR A 14 -14.42 1.95 -60.41
C THR A 14 -15.14 2.42 -59.16
N MET A 15 -16.47 2.50 -59.13
CA MET A 15 -17.22 2.79 -57.91
C MET A 15 -17.02 1.72 -56.81
N PHE A 16 -17.01 0.44 -57.18
CA PHE A 16 -16.74 -0.65 -56.24
C PHE A 16 -15.36 -0.54 -55.64
N LEU A 17 -14.33 -0.25 -56.47
CA LEU A 17 -12.94 -0.04 -55.98
C LEU A 17 -12.84 1.14 -55.01
N ILE A 18 -13.51 2.25 -55.30
CA ILE A 18 -13.50 3.41 -54.39
C ILE A 18 -14.16 3.09 -53.07
N VAL A 19 -15.34 2.44 -53.07
CA VAL A 19 -16.06 2.06 -51.87
C VAL A 19 -15.24 1.08 -51.01
N THR A 20 -14.61 0.06 -51.63
CA THR A 20 -13.76 -0.92 -50.89
C THR A 20 -12.52 -0.23 -50.30
N LEU A 21 -11.89 0.70 -51.04
CA LEU A 21 -10.74 1.45 -50.52
C LEU A 21 -11.11 2.34 -49.34
N VAL A 22 -12.21 3.08 -49.44
CA VAL A 22 -12.71 3.94 -48.35
C VAL A 22 -13.08 3.09 -47.12
N SER A 23 -13.77 1.97 -47.32
CA SER A 23 -14.12 1.05 -46.24
C SER A 23 -12.87 0.46 -45.58
N PHE A 24 -11.86 0.08 -46.36
CA PHE A 24 -10.59 -0.40 -45.82
C PHE A 24 -9.86 0.65 -44.96
N ILE A 25 -9.77 1.89 -45.45
CA ILE A 25 -9.16 2.99 -44.70
C ILE A 25 -9.90 3.26 -43.41
N ASN A 26 -11.24 3.26 -43.42
CA ASN A 26 -12.02 3.47 -42.23
C ASN A 26 -11.83 2.34 -41.18
N LEU A 27 -11.86 1.08 -41.62
CA LEU A 27 -11.60 -0.08 -40.76
C LEU A 27 -10.19 -0.02 -40.15
N TRP A 28 -9.20 0.36 -40.96
CA TRP A 28 -7.83 0.51 -40.47
C TRP A 28 -7.69 1.60 -39.42
N LYS A 29 -8.30 2.78 -39.68
CA LYS A 29 -8.34 3.88 -38.70
C LYS A 29 -9.02 3.46 -37.40
N HIS A 30 -10.16 2.79 -37.45
CA HIS A 30 -10.85 2.31 -36.25
C HIS A 30 -10.01 1.32 -35.45
N ARG A 31 -9.29 0.42 -36.11
CA ARG A 31 -8.37 -0.52 -35.45
C ARG A 31 -7.21 0.21 -34.76
N GLN A 32 -6.62 1.21 -35.43
CA GLN A 32 -5.53 2.00 -34.83
C GLN A 32 -6.00 2.79 -33.60
N LEU A 33 -7.14 3.44 -33.67
CA LEU A 33 -7.72 4.16 -32.54
C LEU A 33 -8.03 3.22 -31.36
N ALA A 34 -8.65 2.07 -31.61
CA ALA A 34 -8.91 1.07 -30.59
C ALA A 34 -7.64 0.53 -29.94
N LEU A 35 -6.56 0.35 -30.72
CA LEU A 35 -5.27 -0.08 -30.18
C LEU A 35 -4.65 0.97 -29.27
N ILE A 36 -4.67 2.24 -29.70
CA ILE A 36 -4.15 3.36 -28.90
C ILE A 36 -4.95 3.48 -27.59
N GLU A 37 -6.27 3.37 -27.67
CA GLU A 37 -7.14 3.42 -26.49
C GLU A 37 -6.82 2.28 -25.52
N LYS A 38 -6.67 1.06 -26.03
CA LYS A 38 -6.28 -0.11 -25.23
C LYS A 38 -4.95 0.10 -24.52
N LEU A 39 -3.93 0.56 -25.23
CA LEU A 39 -2.61 0.86 -24.66
C LEU A 39 -2.67 1.96 -23.59
N ASN A 40 -3.52 2.99 -23.79
CA ASN A 40 -3.71 4.05 -22.79
C ASN A 40 -4.40 3.52 -21.52
N ILE A 41 -5.36 2.60 -21.68
CA ILE A 41 -6.02 1.95 -20.51
C ILE A 41 -5.02 1.08 -19.76
N GLU A 42 -4.25 0.25 -20.44
CA GLU A 42 -3.21 -0.61 -19.84
C GLU A 42 -2.16 0.25 -19.10
N LYS A 43 -1.72 1.35 -19.70
CA LYS A 43 -0.80 2.29 -19.06
C LYS A 43 -1.39 2.90 -17.78
N LYS A 44 -2.63 3.39 -17.83
CA LYS A 44 -3.31 3.96 -16.65
C LYS A 44 -3.49 2.92 -15.55
N LEU A 45 -3.79 1.67 -15.90
CA LEU A 45 -3.92 0.59 -14.93
C LEU A 45 -2.58 0.33 -14.22
N ALA A 46 -1.48 0.21 -14.97
CA ALA A 46 -0.14 0.02 -14.41
C ALA A 46 0.31 1.18 -13.52
N GLU A 47 0.01 2.42 -13.92
CA GLU A 47 0.27 3.62 -13.10
C GLU A 47 -0.54 3.58 -11.80
N SER A 48 -1.83 3.21 -11.87
CA SER A 48 -2.70 3.08 -10.69
C SER A 48 -2.19 2.01 -9.72
N GLU A 49 -1.79 0.83 -10.22
CA GLU A 49 -1.20 -0.23 -9.39
C GLU A 49 0.08 0.23 -8.70
N THR A 50 0.91 0.99 -9.39
CA THR A 50 2.16 1.54 -8.82
C THR A 50 1.86 2.54 -7.70
N ILE A 51 0.86 3.41 -7.90
CA ILE A 51 0.43 4.38 -6.89
C ILE A 51 -0.14 3.65 -5.66
N MET A 52 -0.98 2.64 -5.87
CA MET A 52 -1.56 1.84 -4.77
C MET A 52 -0.47 1.17 -3.93
N LYS A 53 0.50 0.50 -4.57
CA LYS A 53 1.63 -0.13 -3.87
C LYS A 53 2.46 0.89 -3.08
N ARG A 54 2.66 2.09 -3.63
CA ARG A 54 3.39 3.15 -2.93
C ARG A 54 2.61 3.65 -1.71
N GLN A 55 1.30 3.85 -1.85
CA GLN A 55 0.44 4.25 -0.74
C GLN A 55 0.42 3.19 0.37
N GLU A 56 0.36 1.91 0.01
CA GLU A 56 0.45 0.80 0.94
C GLU A 56 1.78 0.79 1.71
N LEU A 57 2.91 0.98 1.01
CA LEU A 57 4.23 1.11 1.64
C LEU A 57 4.34 2.33 2.55
N ASP A 58 3.79 3.47 2.15
CA ASP A 58 3.82 4.69 2.95
C ASP A 58 2.91 4.54 4.19
N PHE A 59 1.78 3.85 4.06
CA PHE A 59 0.91 3.49 5.16
C PHE A 59 1.64 2.57 6.17
N LEU A 60 2.25 1.49 5.71
CA LEU A 60 3.05 0.58 6.56
C LEU A 60 4.19 1.32 7.29
N LYS A 61 4.90 2.20 6.58
CA LYS A 61 5.95 3.03 7.20
C LYS A 61 5.39 3.98 8.26
N SER A 62 4.19 4.51 8.07
CA SER A 62 3.58 5.44 9.03
C SER A 62 3.18 4.74 10.34
N GLN A 63 2.89 3.45 10.30
CA GLN A 63 2.57 2.65 11.49
C GLN A 63 3.76 2.48 12.43
N LEU A 64 4.99 2.53 11.92
CA LEU A 64 6.21 2.38 12.74
C LEU A 64 6.52 3.56 13.66
N HIS A 65 5.79 4.67 13.61
CA HIS A 65 6.12 5.89 14.38
C HIS A 65 7.64 6.17 14.37
N PRO A 66 8.22 6.63 13.25
CA PRO A 66 9.69 6.68 13.07
C PRO A 66 10.40 7.41 14.20
N HIS A 67 9.79 8.47 14.74
CA HIS A 67 10.34 9.26 15.83
C HIS A 67 10.45 8.45 17.15
N PHE A 68 9.45 7.59 17.44
CA PHE A 68 9.53 6.68 18.59
C PHE A 68 10.70 5.70 18.44
N LEU A 69 10.81 5.08 17.26
CA LEU A 69 11.87 4.11 17.00
C LEU A 69 13.26 4.73 17.12
N PHE A 70 13.48 5.89 16.52
CA PHE A 70 14.76 6.61 16.64
C PHE A 70 15.09 6.97 18.08
N ASN A 71 14.12 7.44 18.85
CA ASN A 71 14.33 7.80 20.25
C ASN A 71 14.63 6.56 21.11
N SER A 72 13.93 5.45 20.91
CA SER A 72 14.18 4.19 21.62
C SER A 72 15.58 3.65 21.31
N LEU A 73 16.01 3.70 20.04
CA LEU A 73 17.37 3.31 19.66
C LEU A 73 18.44 4.22 20.28
N ASN A 74 18.21 5.52 20.37
CA ASN A 74 19.12 6.45 21.05
C ASN A 74 19.21 6.17 22.55
N THR A 75 18.09 5.86 23.21
CA THR A 75 18.07 5.46 24.62
C THR A 75 18.87 4.16 24.82
N LEU A 76 18.63 3.15 23.96
CA LEU A 76 19.41 1.90 23.98
C LEU A 76 20.90 2.13 23.79
N TYR A 77 21.28 3.00 22.88
CA TYR A 77 22.69 3.36 22.68
C TYR A 77 23.30 3.97 23.93
N SER A 78 22.61 4.91 24.60
CA SER A 78 23.05 5.51 25.86
C SER A 78 23.22 4.48 26.97
N LEU A 79 22.23 3.57 27.14
CA LEU A 79 22.28 2.49 28.11
C LEU A 79 23.43 1.51 27.83
N ALA A 80 23.70 1.21 26.56
CA ALA A 80 24.80 0.35 26.14
C ALA A 80 26.17 0.99 26.43
N LEU A 81 26.33 2.30 26.20
CA LEU A 81 27.56 3.03 26.53
C LEU A 81 27.88 2.99 28.05
N THR A 82 26.85 3.15 28.87
CA THR A 82 26.98 3.09 30.34
C THR A 82 27.05 1.67 30.87
N LYS A 83 26.93 0.66 30.01
CA LYS A 83 26.84 -0.76 30.38
C LYS A 83 25.74 -1.04 31.41
N ALA A 84 24.61 -0.35 31.29
CA ALA A 84 23.45 -0.53 32.14
C ALA A 84 22.96 -1.97 32.08
N LYS A 85 22.63 -2.56 33.24
CA LYS A 85 22.19 -3.95 33.34
C LYS A 85 20.86 -4.21 32.66
N GLU A 86 20.05 -3.19 32.55
CA GLU A 86 18.71 -3.18 31.96
C GLU A 86 18.74 -3.23 30.42
N THR A 87 19.89 -2.94 29.78
CA THR A 87 20.01 -2.88 28.32
C THR A 87 19.46 -4.10 27.59
N PRO A 88 19.74 -5.37 27.99
CA PRO A 88 19.21 -6.54 27.29
C PRO A 88 17.67 -6.65 27.39
N GLU A 89 17.10 -6.28 28.54
CA GLU A 89 15.66 -6.30 28.75
C GLU A 89 14.94 -5.28 27.85
N ILE A 90 15.50 -4.06 27.75
CA ILE A 90 14.95 -3.00 26.90
C ILE A 90 15.04 -3.38 25.42
N ILE A 91 16.12 -4.06 24.98
CA ILE A 91 16.21 -4.60 23.61
C ILE A 91 15.09 -5.61 23.34
N LEU A 92 14.83 -6.53 24.26
CA LEU A 92 13.76 -7.53 24.13
C LEU A 92 12.37 -6.86 24.07
N LYS A 93 12.10 -5.87 24.92
CA LYS A 93 10.86 -5.11 24.93
C LYS A 93 10.65 -4.40 23.60
N LEU A 94 11.67 -3.71 23.07
CA LEU A 94 11.60 -3.02 21.78
C LEU A 94 11.40 -4.02 20.64
N SER A 95 12.08 -5.15 20.65
CA SER A 95 11.91 -6.21 19.64
C SER A 95 10.48 -6.75 19.64
N GLY A 96 9.92 -7.05 20.82
CA GLY A 96 8.54 -7.51 20.95
C GLY A 96 7.50 -6.50 20.47
N LEU A 97 7.74 -5.20 20.74
CA LEU A 97 6.89 -4.12 20.25
C LEU A 97 6.93 -4.01 18.72
N LEU A 98 8.11 -4.12 18.12
CA LEU A 98 8.26 -4.10 16.67
C LEU A 98 7.62 -5.33 16.01
N ASP A 99 7.76 -6.51 16.62
CA ASP A 99 7.12 -7.74 16.15
C ASP A 99 5.59 -7.59 16.14
N TYR A 100 5.02 -7.02 17.19
CA TYR A 100 3.59 -6.74 17.27
C TYR A 100 3.13 -5.80 16.15
N ILE A 101 3.80 -4.67 15.96
CA ILE A 101 3.47 -3.67 14.93
C ILE A 101 3.60 -4.27 13.52
N LEU A 102 4.59 -5.14 13.28
CA LEU A 102 4.84 -5.69 11.94
C LEU A 102 3.93 -6.85 11.56
N TYR A 103 3.45 -7.62 12.55
CA TYR A 103 2.75 -8.88 12.24
C TYR A 103 1.35 -9.02 12.86
N GLN A 104 1.03 -8.27 13.90
CA GLN A 104 -0.27 -8.38 14.57
C GLN A 104 -1.27 -7.30 14.12
N ILE A 105 -0.79 -6.15 13.71
CA ILE A 105 -1.64 -5.02 13.29
C ILE A 105 -2.46 -5.32 12.02
N ASP A 106 -1.98 -6.27 11.19
CA ASP A 106 -2.69 -6.71 9.98
C ASP A 106 -3.75 -7.80 10.26
N GLN A 107 -3.86 -8.27 11.51
CA GLN A 107 -4.90 -9.23 11.87
C GLN A 107 -6.25 -8.52 12.02
N PRO A 108 -7.37 -9.17 11.61
CA PRO A 108 -8.69 -8.57 11.75
C PRO A 108 -9.07 -8.33 13.21
N THR A 109 -8.58 -9.17 14.12
CA THR A 109 -8.78 -9.06 15.56
C THR A 109 -7.57 -9.60 16.31
N VAL A 110 -7.35 -9.07 17.51
CA VAL A 110 -6.36 -9.54 18.48
C VAL A 110 -7.02 -9.67 19.85
N SER A 111 -6.47 -10.54 20.73
CA SER A 111 -7.00 -10.62 22.10
C SER A 111 -6.74 -9.31 22.85
N LEU A 112 -7.72 -8.85 23.60
CA LEU A 112 -7.62 -7.66 24.44
C LEU A 112 -6.40 -7.72 25.39
N LYS A 113 -6.07 -8.90 25.88
CA LYS A 113 -4.87 -9.12 26.70
C LYS A 113 -3.59 -8.75 25.94
N LYS A 114 -3.43 -9.20 24.70
CA LYS A 114 -2.25 -8.86 23.87
C LYS A 114 -2.13 -7.36 23.65
N GLU A 115 -3.26 -6.68 23.42
CA GLU A 115 -3.27 -5.22 23.25
C GLU A 115 -2.86 -4.48 24.53
N ILE A 116 -3.34 -4.94 25.69
CA ILE A 116 -2.94 -4.40 26.99
C ILE A 116 -1.45 -4.62 27.25
N ASP A 117 -0.94 -5.83 26.97
CA ASP A 117 0.49 -6.15 27.12
C ASP A 117 1.35 -5.26 26.19
N HIS A 118 0.87 -5.01 24.97
CA HIS A 118 1.53 -4.11 24.01
C HIS A 118 1.58 -2.68 24.55
N ILE A 119 0.44 -2.13 24.99
CA ILE A 119 0.35 -0.78 25.60
C ILE A 119 1.26 -0.68 26.83
N SER A 120 1.27 -1.70 27.68
CA SER A 120 2.11 -1.73 28.88
C SER A 120 3.60 -1.69 28.49
N THR A 121 4.00 -2.48 27.50
CA THR A 121 5.37 -2.50 26.98
C THR A 121 5.79 -1.16 26.39
N TYR A 122 4.89 -0.51 25.65
CA TYR A 122 5.12 0.83 25.13
C TYR A 122 5.34 1.85 26.25
N ILE A 123 4.49 1.86 27.27
CA ILE A 123 4.61 2.73 28.45
C ILE A 123 5.95 2.51 29.17
N ASP A 124 6.37 1.27 29.34
CA ASP A 124 7.64 0.94 29.98
C ASP A 124 8.84 1.50 29.21
N LEU A 125 8.82 1.38 27.86
CA LEU A 125 9.87 1.94 27.02
C LEU A 125 9.90 3.49 27.09
N GLU A 126 8.74 4.14 27.12
CA GLU A 126 8.63 5.58 27.29
C GLU A 126 9.13 6.02 28.68
N LYS A 127 8.78 5.31 29.75
CA LYS A 127 9.31 5.59 31.11
C LYS A 127 10.84 5.48 31.15
N THR A 128 11.41 4.47 30.51
CA THR A 128 12.87 4.33 30.42
C THR A 128 13.51 5.52 29.69
N ARG A 129 12.84 6.06 28.67
CA ARG A 129 13.34 7.20 27.90
C ARG A 129 13.30 8.51 28.67
N PHE A 130 12.21 8.72 29.40
CA PHE A 130 11.96 9.97 30.13
C PHE A 130 12.46 9.94 31.59
N GLU A 131 12.93 8.77 32.03
CA GLU A 131 13.38 8.55 33.42
C GLU A 131 12.35 9.05 34.45
N ASP A 132 12.79 9.79 35.43
CA ASP A 132 11.94 10.31 36.51
C ASP A 132 11.02 11.48 36.08
N THR A 133 11.09 11.93 34.83
CA THR A 133 10.27 13.06 34.35
C THR A 133 8.88 12.64 33.84
N LEU A 134 8.64 11.34 33.64
CA LEU A 134 7.36 10.81 33.16
C LEU A 134 6.69 9.94 34.23
N GLU A 135 5.60 10.41 34.80
CA GLU A 135 4.73 9.62 35.67
C GLU A 135 3.50 9.19 34.89
N VAL A 136 3.29 7.87 34.77
CA VAL A 136 2.13 7.29 34.09
C VAL A 136 1.45 6.30 35.02
N GLU A 137 0.18 6.51 35.25
CA GLU A 137 -0.69 5.54 35.94
C GLU A 137 -1.50 4.77 34.87
N PHE A 138 -1.28 3.47 34.74
CA PHE A 138 -2.00 2.60 33.81
C PHE A 138 -2.79 1.57 34.62
N LYS A 139 -4.11 1.71 34.61
CA LYS A 139 -5.02 0.82 35.32
C LYS A 139 -5.80 -0.03 34.33
N VAL A 140 -5.80 -1.33 34.55
CA VAL A 140 -6.57 -2.30 33.76
C VAL A 140 -7.64 -2.89 34.65
N ALA A 141 -8.91 -2.77 34.24
CA ALA A 141 -10.04 -3.44 34.88
C ALA A 141 -10.76 -4.25 33.79
N LEU A 142 -10.64 -5.57 33.87
CA LEU A 142 -11.24 -6.51 32.92
C LEU A 142 -12.19 -7.44 33.67
N ASP A 143 -13.41 -7.57 33.17
CA ASP A 143 -14.37 -8.57 33.64
C ASP A 143 -14.12 -9.95 32.98
N ASN A 144 -13.51 -9.95 31.78
CA ASN A 144 -13.13 -11.16 31.01
C ASN A 144 -11.91 -10.86 30.15
N GLU A 145 -10.97 -11.82 30.04
CA GLU A 145 -9.75 -11.70 29.22
C GLU A 145 -9.94 -12.18 27.77
N ASP A 146 -11.08 -12.84 27.45
CA ASP A 146 -11.32 -13.50 26.16
C ASP A 146 -11.91 -12.55 25.08
N TYR A 147 -11.93 -11.25 25.31
CA TYR A 147 -12.39 -10.29 24.31
C TYR A 147 -11.37 -10.14 23.18
N GLU A 148 -11.90 -10.13 21.95
CA GLU A 148 -11.15 -9.77 20.76
C GLU A 148 -11.52 -8.34 20.31
N ILE A 149 -10.52 -7.56 19.97
CA ILE A 149 -10.67 -6.18 19.50
C ILE A 149 -9.86 -5.96 18.21
N ALA A 150 -10.17 -4.92 17.48
CA ALA A 150 -9.29 -4.47 16.40
C ALA A 150 -8.00 -3.90 17.00
N PRO A 151 -6.82 -4.28 16.46
CA PRO A 151 -5.51 -3.76 16.90
C PRO A 151 -5.33 -2.28 16.60
#